data_a2d7906174a6b88642a798ea07bd8ef9
#
_entry.id   a2d7906174a6b88642a798ea07bd8ef9
#
_cell.length_a   1.000
_cell.length_b   1.000
_cell.length_c   1.000
_cell.angle_alpha   90.00
_cell.angle_beta   90.00
_cell.angle_gamma   90.00
#
_symmetry.space_group_name_H-M   'P 1'
#
loop_
_entity.id
_entity.type
_entity.pdbx_description
1 polymer ?
#
loop_
_entity_poly.entity_id
_entity_poly.type
_entity_poly.pdbx_seq_one_letter_code
_entity_poly.pdbx_strand_id
1 'polypeptide(L)'
;MINFAELDFNEEFVLAFEALENTGQHLYITGKAGTGKSTLLQYFRQKTAKNVAVLAPTGVAAINIKGQTIHSFFNFKPDVTPESVGDIPVRKRKRKLYQELGALIIDEVSMVRADLMDCMDVFLRLYGPHYDRPFGGIQMIFFGDLFQLPPVVGHGEEDIFKSHYTTPYFFSSKAFESLDFKIIQLSRIYRQKDEHFIRLLNAVRDNSVELHHWEALNRRFNPENQLAAEDFYIVLTTTNALADKVNNQRLQGLSGFPRIYQGVISGDCHGACPVPAHQCLIRDCVSWSFE
;
A
#
# COMPACT_ATOMS: atom_id res chain seq x y z
N MET A 1 -12.24 -15.84 -3.45
CA MET A 1 -12.39 -15.25 -4.80
C MET A 1 -13.60 -14.35 -4.78
N ILE A 2 -13.49 -13.11 -5.30
CA ILE A 2 -14.65 -12.21 -5.42
C ILE A 2 -15.55 -12.76 -6.53
N ASN A 3 -16.84 -12.95 -6.22
CA ASN A 3 -17.82 -13.32 -7.24
C ASN A 3 -18.23 -12.05 -8.01
N PHE A 4 -17.65 -11.82 -9.16
CA PHE A 4 -17.91 -10.63 -9.97
C PHE A 4 -19.30 -10.60 -10.61
N ALA A 5 -20.04 -11.70 -10.60
CA ALA A 5 -21.43 -11.73 -11.09
C ALA A 5 -22.41 -10.99 -10.15
N GLU A 6 -22.01 -10.77 -8.90
CA GLU A 6 -22.82 -10.08 -7.88
C GLU A 6 -22.34 -8.63 -7.64
N LEU A 7 -21.42 -8.12 -8.46
CA LEU A 7 -20.97 -6.74 -8.33
C LEU A 7 -22.03 -5.78 -8.83
N ASP A 8 -22.31 -4.80 -8.00
CA ASP A 8 -23.10 -3.63 -8.38
C ASP A 8 -22.21 -2.66 -9.17
N PHE A 9 -22.31 -2.73 -10.48
CA PHE A 9 -21.61 -1.84 -11.41
C PHE A 9 -22.31 -0.48 -11.47
N ASN A 10 -22.02 0.38 -10.49
CA ASN A 10 -22.48 1.75 -10.56
C ASN A 10 -21.78 2.54 -11.68
N GLU A 11 -22.33 3.70 -12.04
CA GLU A 11 -21.77 4.54 -13.12
C GLU A 11 -20.31 4.92 -12.90
N GLU A 12 -19.90 5.24 -11.66
CA GLU A 12 -18.52 5.59 -11.33
C GLU A 12 -17.56 4.42 -11.58
N PHE A 13 -18.00 3.20 -11.24
CA PHE A 13 -17.20 2.00 -11.45
C PHE A 13 -17.03 1.71 -12.95
N VAL A 14 -18.10 1.83 -13.73
CA VAL A 14 -18.07 1.64 -15.19
C VAL A 14 -17.17 2.67 -15.85
N LEU A 15 -17.33 3.95 -15.51
CA LEU A 15 -16.49 5.04 -16.03
C LEU A 15 -15.00 4.83 -15.68
N ALA A 16 -14.73 4.40 -14.45
CA ALA A 16 -13.36 4.11 -14.03
C ALA A 16 -12.79 2.93 -14.81
N PHE A 17 -13.54 1.84 -14.98
CA PHE A 17 -13.09 0.68 -15.75
C PHE A 17 -12.83 1.02 -17.22
N GLU A 18 -13.73 1.78 -17.85
CA GLU A 18 -13.57 2.23 -19.25
C GLU A 18 -12.31 3.11 -19.40
N ALA A 19 -12.08 4.03 -18.47
CA ALA A 19 -10.88 4.86 -18.50
C ALA A 19 -9.59 4.00 -18.32
N LEU A 20 -9.62 3.01 -17.43
CA LEU A 20 -8.52 2.08 -17.21
C LEU A 20 -8.18 1.26 -18.45
N GLU A 21 -9.19 0.71 -19.14
CA GLU A 21 -8.99 -0.23 -20.24
C GLU A 21 -8.77 0.48 -21.58
N ASN A 22 -9.62 1.48 -21.90
CA ASN A 22 -9.73 2.02 -23.23
C ASN A 22 -8.86 3.26 -23.49
N THR A 23 -8.11 3.73 -22.46
CA THR A 23 -7.24 4.91 -22.62
C THR A 23 -5.80 4.60 -22.24
N GLY A 24 -4.87 5.44 -22.70
CA GLY A 24 -3.48 5.49 -22.24
C GLY A 24 -3.24 6.60 -21.20
N GLN A 25 -4.28 7.34 -20.80
CA GLN A 25 -4.18 8.45 -19.86
C GLN A 25 -3.81 7.93 -18.46
N HIS A 26 -2.94 8.66 -17.76
CA HIS A 26 -2.64 8.36 -16.36
C HIS A 26 -3.88 8.63 -15.49
N LEU A 27 -4.10 7.80 -14.48
CA LEU A 27 -5.32 7.83 -13.68
C LEU A 27 -5.01 7.83 -12.19
N TYR A 28 -5.73 8.63 -11.41
CA TYR A 28 -5.79 8.52 -9.97
C TYR A 28 -7.20 8.14 -9.53
N ILE A 29 -7.35 6.91 -9.07
CA ILE A 29 -8.62 6.36 -8.57
C ILE A 29 -8.63 6.53 -7.05
N THR A 30 -9.47 7.43 -6.58
CA THR A 30 -9.58 7.73 -5.15
C THR A 30 -10.98 7.45 -4.61
N GLY A 31 -11.14 7.53 -3.30
CA GLY A 31 -12.42 7.33 -2.62
C GLY A 31 -12.23 6.88 -1.18
N LYS A 32 -13.29 6.98 -0.39
CA LYS A 32 -13.31 6.62 1.02
C LYS A 32 -13.01 5.13 1.23
N ALA A 33 -12.70 4.73 2.47
CA ALA A 33 -12.57 3.31 2.79
C ALA A 33 -13.88 2.56 2.46
N GLY A 34 -13.74 1.41 1.78
CA GLY A 34 -14.90 0.59 1.42
C GLY A 34 -15.68 1.01 0.18
N THR A 35 -15.17 1.95 -0.65
CA THR A 35 -15.82 2.37 -1.90
C THR A 35 -15.56 1.44 -3.09
N GLY A 36 -14.85 0.32 -2.88
CA GLY A 36 -14.64 -0.66 -3.94
C GLY A 36 -13.35 -0.47 -4.75
N LYS A 37 -12.40 0.39 -4.34
CA LYS A 37 -11.10 0.58 -5.02
C LYS A 37 -10.39 -0.74 -5.31
N SER A 38 -10.17 -1.56 -4.29
CA SER A 38 -9.48 -2.86 -4.44
C SER A 38 -10.30 -3.86 -5.27
N THR A 39 -11.62 -3.75 -5.26
CA THR A 39 -12.52 -4.56 -6.09
C THR A 39 -12.39 -4.16 -7.56
N LEU A 40 -12.38 -2.86 -7.86
CA LEU A 40 -12.15 -2.34 -9.21
C LEU A 40 -10.77 -2.77 -9.74
N LEU A 41 -9.73 -2.64 -8.92
CA LEU A 41 -8.38 -3.09 -9.27
C LEU A 41 -8.35 -4.58 -9.63
N GLN A 42 -8.94 -5.44 -8.80
CA GLN A 42 -8.99 -6.88 -9.06
C GLN A 42 -9.83 -7.22 -10.29
N TYR A 43 -10.95 -6.54 -10.48
CA TYR A 43 -11.79 -6.71 -11.67
C TYR A 43 -11.03 -6.30 -12.94
N PHE A 44 -10.40 -5.12 -12.94
CA PHE A 44 -9.58 -4.65 -14.05
C PHE A 44 -8.47 -5.64 -14.39
N ARG A 45 -7.71 -6.09 -13.38
CA ARG A 45 -6.63 -7.07 -13.57
C ARG A 45 -7.10 -8.38 -14.23
N GLN A 46 -8.33 -8.81 -13.98
CA GLN A 46 -8.86 -10.04 -14.58
C GLN A 46 -9.39 -9.85 -16.00
N LYS A 47 -9.83 -8.65 -16.32
CA LYS A 47 -10.50 -8.37 -17.59
C LYS A 47 -9.62 -7.71 -18.62
N THR A 48 -8.57 -7.00 -18.18
CA THR A 48 -7.70 -6.23 -19.08
C THR A 48 -6.93 -7.10 -20.05
N ALA A 49 -6.82 -6.63 -21.30
CA ALA A 49 -5.93 -7.15 -22.30
C ALA A 49 -4.51 -6.55 -22.21
N LYS A 50 -4.31 -5.52 -21.37
CA LYS A 50 -3.01 -4.86 -21.20
C LYS A 50 -2.05 -5.73 -20.39
N ASN A 51 -0.77 -5.64 -20.69
CA ASN A 51 0.27 -6.17 -19.83
C ASN A 51 0.41 -5.26 -18.62
N VAL A 52 -0.06 -5.71 -17.47
CA VAL A 52 -0.10 -4.89 -16.24
C VAL A 52 0.81 -5.46 -15.16
N ALA A 53 1.49 -4.57 -14.42
CA ALA A 53 2.11 -4.89 -13.15
C ALA A 53 1.35 -4.17 -12.04
N VAL A 54 1.17 -4.84 -10.88
CA VAL A 54 0.46 -4.30 -9.72
C VAL A 54 1.41 -4.24 -8.55
N LEU A 55 1.63 -3.05 -8.03
CA LEU A 55 2.60 -2.75 -6.99
C LEU A 55 1.94 -2.10 -5.78
N ALA A 56 2.61 -2.22 -4.63
CA ALA A 56 2.22 -1.52 -3.41
C ALA A 56 3.47 -1.06 -2.62
N PRO A 57 3.34 -0.05 -1.74
CA PRO A 57 4.46 0.43 -0.93
C PRO A 57 4.89 -0.57 0.15
N THR A 58 3.98 -1.38 0.65
CA THR A 58 4.24 -2.33 1.76
C THR A 58 4.02 -3.78 1.36
N GLY A 59 4.68 -4.71 2.07
CA GLY A 59 4.51 -6.15 1.85
C GLY A 59 3.07 -6.63 2.08
N VAL A 60 2.42 -6.13 3.12
CA VAL A 60 1.03 -6.49 3.45
C VAL A 60 0.08 -6.04 2.35
N ALA A 61 0.20 -4.79 1.88
CA ALA A 61 -0.61 -4.29 0.78
C ALA A 61 -0.35 -5.11 -0.51
N ALA A 62 0.91 -5.43 -0.81
CA ALA A 62 1.27 -6.24 -1.98
C ALA A 62 0.65 -7.64 -1.94
N ILE A 63 0.64 -8.30 -0.79
CA ILE A 63 -0.02 -9.61 -0.62
C ILE A 63 -1.52 -9.51 -0.87
N ASN A 64 -2.19 -8.49 -0.31
CA ASN A 64 -3.63 -8.30 -0.44
C ASN A 64 -4.09 -8.16 -1.90
N ILE A 65 -3.28 -7.50 -2.72
CA ILE A 65 -3.57 -7.31 -4.15
C ILE A 65 -2.95 -8.41 -5.02
N LYS A 66 -2.27 -9.39 -4.43
CA LYS A 66 -1.49 -10.43 -5.14
C LYS A 66 -0.48 -9.81 -6.13
N GLY A 67 0.13 -8.72 -5.71
CA GLY A 67 1.13 -7.96 -6.46
C GLY A 67 2.52 -8.11 -5.85
N GLN A 68 3.37 -7.12 -6.09
CA GLN A 68 4.72 -7.01 -5.54
C GLN A 68 4.91 -5.66 -4.84
N THR A 69 5.92 -5.56 -3.95
CA THR A 69 6.32 -4.24 -3.46
C THR A 69 7.06 -3.46 -4.55
N ILE A 70 6.96 -2.13 -4.50
CA ILE A 70 7.71 -1.24 -5.41
C ILE A 70 9.20 -1.60 -5.40
N HIS A 71 9.80 -1.70 -4.21
CA HIS A 71 11.22 -2.04 -4.05
C HIS A 71 11.58 -3.39 -4.69
N SER A 72 10.77 -4.42 -4.48
CA SER A 72 11.03 -5.76 -5.06
C SER A 72 10.90 -5.76 -6.59
N PHE A 73 9.93 -5.05 -7.14
CA PHE A 73 9.70 -5.02 -8.58
C PHE A 73 10.87 -4.36 -9.31
N PHE A 74 11.30 -3.19 -8.84
CA PHE A 74 12.39 -2.41 -9.44
C PHE A 74 13.79 -2.85 -8.95
N ASN A 75 13.86 -3.72 -7.95
CA ASN A 75 15.11 -4.08 -7.28
C ASN A 75 15.76 -2.87 -6.58
N PHE A 76 14.94 -1.98 -6.03
CA PHE A 76 15.39 -0.84 -5.26
C PHE A 76 15.83 -1.27 -3.87
N LYS A 77 16.91 -0.66 -3.39
CA LYS A 77 17.30 -0.72 -1.99
C LYS A 77 16.51 0.32 -1.18
N PRO A 78 16.41 0.19 0.15
CA PRO A 78 15.70 1.18 0.98
C PRO A 78 16.23 2.61 0.87
N ASP A 79 17.50 2.76 0.55
CA ASP A 79 18.24 4.02 0.42
C ASP A 79 18.37 4.50 -1.04
N VAL A 80 17.53 4.00 -1.95
CA VAL A 80 17.55 4.40 -3.36
C VAL A 80 17.26 5.90 -3.51
N THR A 81 18.03 6.56 -4.36
CA THR A 81 17.79 7.95 -4.78
C THR A 81 17.67 8.03 -6.30
N PRO A 82 17.05 9.07 -6.87
CA PRO A 82 16.95 9.22 -8.33
C PRO A 82 18.31 9.14 -9.04
N GLU A 83 19.37 9.65 -8.42
CA GLU A 83 20.72 9.63 -8.96
C GLU A 83 21.31 8.22 -8.98
N SER A 84 21.01 7.40 -7.98
CA SER A 84 21.53 6.03 -7.85
C SER A 84 20.80 5.00 -8.71
N VAL A 85 19.65 5.35 -9.27
CA VAL A 85 18.82 4.43 -10.08
C VAL A 85 19.59 3.88 -11.28
N GLY A 86 20.44 4.71 -11.90
CA GLY A 86 21.24 4.33 -13.09
C GLY A 86 22.23 3.18 -12.83
N ASP A 87 22.64 2.99 -11.57
CA ASP A 87 23.60 1.95 -11.17
C ASP A 87 22.96 0.58 -10.92
N ILE A 88 21.62 0.50 -10.99
CA ILE A 88 20.89 -0.74 -10.70
C ILE A 88 21.03 -1.71 -11.87
N PRO A 89 21.61 -2.89 -11.67
CA PRO A 89 21.79 -3.86 -12.74
C PRO A 89 20.44 -4.48 -13.13
N VAL A 90 20.07 -4.37 -14.41
CA VAL A 90 18.84 -4.95 -14.93
C VAL A 90 19.16 -6.10 -15.90
N ARG A 91 18.76 -7.32 -15.53
CA ARG A 91 18.93 -8.50 -16.40
C ARG A 91 18.08 -8.38 -17.66
N LYS A 92 18.56 -8.87 -18.81
CA LYS A 92 17.86 -8.81 -20.12
C LYS A 92 16.38 -9.23 -20.05
N ARG A 93 16.07 -10.29 -19.31
CA ARG A 93 14.68 -10.79 -19.14
C ARG A 93 13.77 -9.77 -18.43
N LYS A 94 14.29 -9.11 -17.38
CA LYS A 94 13.53 -8.06 -16.67
C LYS A 94 13.37 -6.81 -17.54
N ARG A 95 14.40 -6.43 -18.31
CA ARG A 95 14.32 -5.29 -19.24
C ARG A 95 13.19 -5.50 -20.25
N LYS A 96 13.09 -6.69 -20.84
CA LYS A 96 12.00 -7.03 -21.76
C LYS A 96 10.62 -6.84 -21.08
N LEU A 97 10.47 -7.29 -19.82
CA LEU A 97 9.23 -7.09 -19.06
C LEU A 97 8.87 -5.61 -18.97
N TYR A 98 9.81 -4.73 -18.60
CA TYR A 98 9.55 -3.30 -18.50
C TYR A 98 9.19 -2.66 -19.84
N GLN A 99 9.79 -3.11 -20.93
CA GLN A 99 9.50 -2.64 -22.30
C GLN A 99 8.13 -3.10 -22.83
N GLU A 100 7.58 -4.20 -22.32
CA GLU A 100 6.29 -4.74 -22.71
C GLU A 100 5.13 -4.30 -21.80
N LEU A 101 5.41 -3.52 -20.73
CA LEU A 101 4.38 -3.02 -19.86
C LEU A 101 3.46 -2.03 -20.56
N GLY A 102 2.15 -2.32 -20.56
CA GLY A 102 1.11 -1.39 -21.00
C GLY A 102 0.64 -0.46 -19.88
N ALA A 103 0.57 -0.96 -18.63
CA ALA A 103 0.22 -0.15 -17.48
C ALA A 103 0.91 -0.62 -16.20
N LEU A 104 1.20 0.33 -15.32
CA LEU A 104 1.72 0.12 -13.97
C LEU A 104 0.72 0.64 -12.95
N ILE A 105 0.25 -0.26 -12.09
CA ILE A 105 -0.73 0.05 -11.06
C ILE A 105 -0.02 0.16 -9.72
N ILE A 106 -0.28 1.24 -8.99
CA ILE A 106 0.22 1.44 -7.62
C ILE A 106 -0.97 1.55 -6.69
N ASP A 107 -1.17 0.54 -5.84
CA ASP A 107 -2.16 0.57 -4.77
C ASP A 107 -1.58 1.21 -3.51
N GLU A 108 -2.46 1.79 -2.67
CA GLU A 108 -2.07 2.54 -1.46
C GLU A 108 -1.03 3.65 -1.74
N VAL A 109 -1.21 4.37 -2.85
CA VAL A 109 -0.25 5.40 -3.32
C VAL A 109 -0.05 6.53 -2.32
N SER A 110 -1.00 6.77 -1.39
CA SER A 110 -0.87 7.76 -0.32
C SER A 110 0.37 7.55 0.57
N MET A 111 0.87 6.32 0.65
CA MET A 111 2.07 5.96 1.42
C MET A 111 3.36 6.05 0.60
N VAL A 112 3.29 6.37 -0.69
CA VAL A 112 4.47 6.46 -1.56
C VAL A 112 5.10 7.85 -1.43
N ARG A 113 6.40 7.89 -1.13
CA ARG A 113 7.18 9.13 -1.04
C ARG A 113 7.44 9.73 -2.42
N ALA A 114 7.58 11.05 -2.48
CA ALA A 114 7.87 11.78 -3.72
C ALA A 114 9.20 11.35 -4.37
N ASP A 115 10.24 11.14 -3.58
CA ASP A 115 11.55 10.67 -4.05
C ASP A 115 11.48 9.25 -4.65
N LEU A 116 10.72 8.35 -4.03
CA LEU A 116 10.50 7.01 -4.59
C LEU A 116 9.73 7.06 -5.91
N MET A 117 8.79 8.00 -6.04
CA MET A 117 8.07 8.23 -7.29
C MET A 117 9.02 8.71 -8.40
N ASP A 118 9.94 9.63 -8.08
CA ASP A 118 10.98 10.08 -9.03
C ASP A 118 11.95 8.94 -9.38
N CYS A 119 12.32 8.08 -8.42
CA CYS A 119 13.12 6.88 -8.72
C CYS A 119 12.42 5.97 -9.72
N MET A 120 11.10 5.78 -9.61
CA MET A 120 10.33 4.98 -10.57
C MET A 120 10.30 5.63 -11.95
N ASP A 121 10.12 6.96 -12.04
CA ASP A 121 10.16 7.67 -13.31
C ASP A 121 11.51 7.52 -14.00
N VAL A 122 12.60 7.81 -13.29
CA VAL A 122 13.98 7.67 -13.84
C VAL A 122 14.23 6.23 -14.29
N PHE A 123 13.85 5.23 -13.50
CA PHE A 123 14.03 3.84 -13.86
C PHE A 123 13.26 3.46 -15.14
N LEU A 124 12.00 3.86 -15.22
CA LEU A 124 11.16 3.52 -16.36
C LEU A 124 11.54 4.29 -17.63
N ARG A 125 12.10 5.50 -17.52
CA ARG A 125 12.75 6.17 -18.67
C ARG A 125 13.96 5.40 -19.16
N LEU A 126 14.79 4.84 -18.27
CA LEU A 126 15.99 4.09 -18.66
C LEU A 126 15.69 2.72 -19.27
N TYR A 127 14.67 2.03 -18.79
CA TYR A 127 14.43 0.62 -19.10
C TYR A 127 13.08 0.33 -19.76
N GLY A 128 12.14 1.28 -19.76
CA GLY A 128 10.83 1.18 -20.39
C GLY A 128 10.83 1.43 -21.89
N PRO A 129 9.63 1.57 -22.50
CA PRO A 129 9.52 1.73 -23.96
C PRO A 129 10.01 3.05 -24.50
N HIS A 130 9.86 4.18 -23.75
CA HIS A 130 10.12 5.54 -24.24
C HIS A 130 10.92 6.35 -23.21
N TYR A 131 12.19 6.62 -23.51
CA TYR A 131 13.09 7.36 -22.62
C TYR A 131 12.72 8.85 -22.43
N ASP A 132 12.02 9.42 -23.39
CA ASP A 132 11.65 10.84 -23.48
C ASP A 132 10.31 11.17 -22.83
N ARG A 133 9.58 10.15 -22.37
CA ARG A 133 8.25 10.31 -21.77
C ARG A 133 8.26 10.02 -20.27
N PRO A 134 7.43 10.71 -19.47
CA PRO A 134 7.24 10.36 -18.06
C PRO A 134 6.94 8.89 -17.91
N PHE A 135 7.54 8.26 -16.89
CA PHE A 135 7.42 6.84 -16.59
C PHE A 135 7.68 5.92 -17.81
N GLY A 136 8.57 6.34 -18.71
CA GLY A 136 8.87 5.57 -19.90
C GLY A 136 7.69 5.42 -20.87
N GLY A 137 6.67 6.28 -20.79
CA GLY A 137 5.46 6.22 -21.59
C GLY A 137 4.47 5.13 -21.19
N ILE A 138 4.68 4.48 -20.04
CA ILE A 138 3.78 3.48 -19.47
C ILE A 138 2.60 4.18 -18.81
N GLN A 139 1.37 3.70 -19.01
CA GLN A 139 0.20 4.23 -18.32
C GLN A 139 0.35 4.01 -16.79
N MET A 140 0.37 5.10 -16.03
CA MET A 140 0.39 5.02 -14.56
C MET A 140 -1.03 5.08 -14.02
N ILE A 141 -1.36 4.13 -13.15
CA ILE A 141 -2.66 4.01 -12.51
C ILE A 141 -2.43 3.98 -11.00
N PHE A 142 -2.92 5.00 -10.31
CA PHE A 142 -2.76 5.18 -8.88
C PHE A 142 -4.08 4.89 -8.18
N PHE A 143 -4.04 4.00 -7.18
CA PHE A 143 -5.16 3.76 -6.27
C PHE A 143 -4.77 4.22 -4.87
N GLY A 144 -5.64 4.96 -4.20
CA GLY A 144 -5.37 5.40 -2.83
C GLY A 144 -6.37 6.39 -2.28
N ASP A 145 -6.12 6.81 -1.05
CA ASP A 145 -6.90 7.77 -0.33
C ASP A 145 -5.96 8.66 0.50
N LEU A 146 -5.81 9.93 0.12
CA LEU A 146 -4.90 10.88 0.77
C LEU A 146 -5.27 11.21 2.24
N PHE A 147 -6.46 10.82 2.68
CA PHE A 147 -6.88 10.94 4.08
C PHE A 147 -6.54 9.69 4.92
N GLN A 148 -5.88 8.68 4.32
CA GLN A 148 -5.34 7.52 5.03
C GLN A 148 -3.87 7.77 5.39
N LEU A 149 -3.11 6.69 5.65
CA LEU A 149 -1.74 6.83 6.12
C LEU A 149 -0.86 7.61 5.13
N PRO A 150 -0.16 8.65 5.61
CA PRO A 150 0.77 9.41 4.80
C PRO A 150 2.08 8.66 4.56
N PRO A 151 2.93 9.14 3.65
CA PRO A 151 4.29 8.66 3.51
C PRO A 151 5.09 8.91 4.80
N VAL A 152 5.98 7.99 5.14
CA VAL A 152 6.86 8.13 6.31
C VAL A 152 8.22 8.63 5.86
N VAL A 153 8.65 9.77 6.42
CA VAL A 153 10.01 10.29 6.30
C VAL A 153 10.78 9.92 7.57
N GLY A 154 11.95 9.33 7.44
CA GLY A 154 12.77 8.91 8.57
C GLY A 154 13.27 10.09 9.43
N HIS A 155 13.49 9.84 10.71
CA HIS A 155 14.12 10.85 11.57
C HIS A 155 15.50 11.24 11.04
N GLY A 156 15.73 12.53 10.86
CA GLY A 156 16.98 13.09 10.31
C GLY A 156 16.98 13.28 8.79
N GLU A 157 15.99 12.73 8.06
CA GLU A 157 15.83 12.96 6.63
C GLU A 157 14.94 14.17 6.32
N GLU A 158 14.20 14.69 7.30
CA GLU A 158 13.14 15.68 7.07
C GLU A 158 13.63 16.98 6.44
N ASP A 159 14.78 17.49 6.86
CA ASP A 159 15.33 18.75 6.33
C ASP A 159 15.89 18.56 4.91
N ILE A 160 16.54 17.42 4.66
CA ILE A 160 17.03 17.07 3.35
C ILE A 160 15.85 16.91 2.39
N PHE A 161 14.80 16.22 2.85
CA PHE A 161 13.59 15.99 2.06
C PHE A 161 12.90 17.32 1.69
N LYS A 162 12.70 18.21 2.65
CA LYS A 162 12.10 19.55 2.45
C LYS A 162 12.89 20.44 1.49
N SER A 163 14.20 20.23 1.37
CA SER A 163 15.02 20.98 0.39
C SER A 163 14.76 20.58 -1.07
N HIS A 164 14.19 19.40 -1.31
CA HIS A 164 13.93 18.84 -2.64
C HIS A 164 12.46 18.75 -3.01
N TYR A 165 11.56 18.61 -2.02
CA TYR A 165 10.14 18.35 -2.22
C TYR A 165 9.28 19.20 -1.29
N THR A 166 8.20 19.77 -1.82
CA THR A 166 7.26 20.61 -1.06
C THR A 166 6.53 19.80 0.02
N THR A 167 6.19 18.54 -0.28
CA THR A 167 5.55 17.62 0.65
C THR A 167 6.09 16.20 0.44
N PRO A 168 5.97 15.29 1.43
CA PRO A 168 6.40 13.92 1.24
C PRO A 168 5.52 13.09 0.29
N TYR A 169 4.34 13.56 -0.07
CA TYR A 169 3.41 12.83 -0.90
C TYR A 169 3.90 12.68 -2.34
N PHE A 170 3.52 11.58 -2.97
CA PHE A 170 3.88 11.20 -4.34
C PHE A 170 3.64 12.30 -5.38
N PHE A 171 2.61 13.11 -5.21
CA PHE A 171 2.27 14.20 -6.14
C PHE A 171 3.21 15.41 -6.06
N SER A 172 4.11 15.48 -5.05
CA SER A 172 5.18 16.47 -4.98
C SER A 172 6.45 16.04 -5.69
N SER A 173 6.45 14.87 -6.34
CA SER A 173 7.57 14.42 -7.17
C SER A 173 7.70 15.26 -8.44
N LYS A 174 8.92 15.40 -8.93
CA LYS A 174 9.22 16.10 -10.19
C LYS A 174 8.53 15.45 -11.38
N ALA A 175 8.39 14.12 -11.35
CA ALA A 175 7.68 13.36 -12.37
C ALA A 175 6.21 13.80 -12.51
N PHE A 176 5.57 14.19 -11.40
CA PHE A 176 4.18 14.64 -11.41
C PHE A 176 3.97 16.06 -11.94
N GLU A 177 4.99 16.94 -11.91
CA GLU A 177 4.88 18.30 -12.44
C GLU A 177 4.51 18.33 -13.93
N SER A 178 4.93 17.32 -14.68
CA SER A 178 4.68 17.19 -16.13
C SER A 178 3.66 16.12 -16.50
N LEU A 179 3.02 15.50 -15.50
CA LEU A 179 2.11 14.38 -15.71
C LEU A 179 0.67 14.86 -15.87
N ASP A 180 0.10 14.65 -17.05
CA ASP A 180 -1.35 14.82 -17.24
C ASP A 180 -2.07 13.57 -16.78
N PHE A 181 -2.90 13.69 -15.72
CA PHE A 181 -3.67 12.59 -15.17
C PHE A 181 -5.10 12.98 -14.83
N LYS A 182 -6.01 12.03 -14.97
CA LYS A 182 -7.42 12.19 -14.62
C LYS A 182 -7.68 11.62 -13.23
N ILE A 183 -8.42 12.35 -12.41
CA ILE A 183 -8.90 11.89 -11.11
C ILE A 183 -10.31 11.32 -11.28
N ILE A 184 -10.52 10.10 -10.76
CA ILE A 184 -11.84 9.47 -10.67
C ILE A 184 -12.10 9.13 -9.22
N GLN A 185 -13.16 9.69 -8.65
CA GLN A 185 -13.53 9.47 -7.26
C GLN A 185 -14.68 8.46 -7.18
N LEU A 186 -14.47 7.38 -6.43
CA LEU A 186 -15.52 6.44 -6.07
C LEU A 186 -16.20 6.91 -4.79
N SER A 187 -17.48 7.18 -4.85
CA SER A 187 -18.22 7.78 -3.73
C SER A 187 -19.01 6.76 -2.92
N ARG A 188 -19.53 5.69 -3.56
CA ARG A 188 -20.42 4.72 -2.93
C ARG A 188 -19.68 3.76 -2.00
N ILE A 189 -20.11 3.73 -0.73
CA ILE A 189 -19.52 2.85 0.30
C ILE A 189 -20.26 1.52 0.35
N TYR A 190 -19.54 0.41 0.24
CA TYR A 190 -20.07 -0.96 0.25
C TYR A 190 -19.73 -1.75 1.52
N ARG A 191 -18.60 -1.42 2.18
CA ARG A 191 -18.06 -2.22 3.30
C ARG A 191 -18.87 -2.08 4.57
N GLN A 192 -19.34 -0.87 4.87
CA GLN A 192 -20.01 -0.55 6.11
C GLN A 192 -21.49 -0.27 5.87
N LYS A 193 -22.37 -0.90 6.68
CA LYS A 193 -23.83 -0.75 6.59
C LYS A 193 -24.41 0.15 7.69
N ASP A 194 -23.65 0.37 8.79
CA ASP A 194 -24.08 1.25 9.88
C ASP A 194 -23.87 2.71 9.47
N GLU A 195 -24.95 3.37 9.12
CA GLU A 195 -24.93 4.77 8.67
C GLU A 195 -24.43 5.74 9.76
N HIS A 196 -24.69 5.44 11.04
CA HIS A 196 -24.20 6.28 12.13
C HIS A 196 -22.68 6.21 12.21
N PHE A 197 -22.14 5.01 12.14
CA PHE A 197 -20.69 4.79 12.14
C PHE A 197 -20.02 5.39 10.90
N ILE A 198 -20.65 5.28 9.73
CA ILE A 198 -20.16 5.91 8.48
C ILE A 198 -20.08 7.44 8.65
N ARG A 199 -21.12 8.07 9.21
CA ARG A 199 -21.12 9.52 9.47
C ARG A 199 -20.01 9.93 10.42
N LEU A 200 -19.81 9.18 11.49
CA LEU A 200 -18.77 9.42 12.48
C LEU A 200 -17.36 9.34 11.85
N LEU A 201 -17.08 8.29 11.07
CA LEU A 201 -15.80 8.14 10.36
C LEU A 201 -15.57 9.25 9.35
N ASN A 202 -16.62 9.67 8.63
CA ASN A 202 -16.53 10.77 7.68
C ASN A 202 -16.24 12.10 8.39
N ALA A 203 -16.90 12.38 9.52
CA ALA A 203 -16.62 13.58 10.31
C ALA A 203 -15.16 13.65 10.77
N VAL A 204 -14.59 12.52 11.23
CA VAL A 204 -13.16 12.44 11.58
C VAL A 204 -12.29 12.69 10.35
N ARG A 205 -12.58 12.03 9.23
CA ARG A 205 -11.83 12.16 7.99
C ARG A 205 -11.82 13.59 7.46
N ASP A 206 -12.99 14.22 7.42
CA ASP A 206 -13.18 15.53 6.80
C ASP A 206 -12.88 16.68 7.79
N ASN A 207 -12.34 16.34 9.00
CA ASN A 207 -12.06 17.27 10.10
C ASN A 207 -13.26 18.14 10.49
N SER A 208 -14.46 17.56 10.44
CA SER A 208 -15.73 18.21 10.79
C SER A 208 -16.35 17.63 12.06
N VAL A 209 -15.50 17.18 13.00
CA VAL A 209 -15.92 16.55 14.25
C VAL A 209 -16.54 17.58 15.17
N GLU A 210 -17.79 17.34 15.59
CA GLU A 210 -18.55 18.12 16.56
C GLU A 210 -18.60 17.40 17.93
N LEU A 211 -19.12 18.08 18.96
CA LEU A 211 -19.17 17.55 20.32
C LEU A 211 -19.85 16.18 20.40
N HIS A 212 -20.98 16.00 19.73
CA HIS A 212 -21.71 14.73 19.74
C HIS A 212 -20.92 13.55 19.09
N HIS A 213 -20.03 13.85 18.13
CA HIS A 213 -19.13 12.86 17.55
C HIS A 213 -18.05 12.43 18.58
N TRP A 214 -17.49 13.39 19.32
CA TRP A 214 -16.54 13.10 20.40
C TRP A 214 -17.19 12.25 21.49
N GLU A 215 -18.41 12.58 21.90
CA GLU A 215 -19.15 11.78 22.87
C GLU A 215 -19.38 10.36 22.38
N ALA A 216 -19.74 10.18 21.12
CA ALA A 216 -19.94 8.85 20.52
C ALA A 216 -18.64 8.02 20.48
N LEU A 217 -17.50 8.64 20.17
CA LEU A 217 -16.18 7.99 20.22
C LEU A 217 -15.80 7.64 21.65
N ASN A 218 -15.96 8.57 22.60
CA ASN A 218 -15.56 8.38 24.00
C ASN A 218 -16.42 7.31 24.72
N ARG A 219 -17.65 7.08 24.31
CA ARG A 219 -18.45 5.94 24.82
C ARG A 219 -17.81 4.57 24.54
N ARG A 220 -16.92 4.51 23.54
CA ARG A 220 -16.17 3.29 23.20
C ARG A 220 -14.85 3.17 23.95
N PHE A 221 -14.43 4.23 24.64
CA PHE A 221 -13.25 4.21 25.49
C PHE A 221 -13.54 3.39 26.75
N ASN A 222 -12.84 2.27 26.89
CA ASN A 222 -12.91 1.40 28.06
C ASN A 222 -11.49 1.12 28.56
N PRO A 223 -10.97 1.88 29.51
CA PRO A 223 -9.60 1.69 30.03
C PRO A 223 -9.46 0.40 30.84
N GLU A 224 -10.57 -0.13 31.36
CA GLU A 224 -10.59 -1.36 32.16
C GLU A 224 -10.89 -2.61 31.30
N ASN A 225 -10.95 -2.45 29.98
CA ASN A 225 -11.27 -3.55 29.10
C ASN A 225 -10.18 -4.63 29.16
N GLN A 226 -10.27 -5.49 30.17
CA GLN A 226 -9.57 -6.76 30.23
C GLN A 226 -10.27 -7.69 29.26
N LEU A 227 -9.89 -7.55 27.99
CA LEU A 227 -10.34 -8.46 26.94
C LEU A 227 -10.00 -9.89 27.40
N ALA A 228 -11.00 -10.74 27.50
CA ALA A 228 -10.80 -12.11 27.95
C ALA A 228 -9.72 -12.78 27.10
N ALA A 229 -8.85 -13.56 27.71
CA ALA A 229 -7.74 -14.22 27.01
C ALA A 229 -8.24 -15.14 25.87
N GLU A 230 -9.50 -15.55 25.94
CA GLU A 230 -10.18 -16.45 25.00
C GLU A 230 -10.74 -15.71 23.76
N ASP A 231 -10.90 -14.38 23.83
CA ASP A 231 -11.42 -13.61 22.71
C ASP A 231 -10.32 -13.36 21.67
N PHE A 232 -10.55 -13.84 20.45
CA PHE A 232 -9.67 -13.55 19.31
C PHE A 232 -9.93 -12.14 18.79
N TYR A 233 -9.05 -11.20 19.11
CA TYR A 233 -9.12 -9.83 18.59
C TYR A 233 -7.72 -9.31 18.20
N ILE A 234 -7.71 -8.37 17.26
CA ILE A 234 -6.49 -7.72 16.80
C ILE A 234 -6.35 -6.38 17.53
N VAL A 235 -5.17 -6.13 18.10
CA VAL A 235 -4.83 -4.86 18.73
C VAL A 235 -4.11 -3.99 17.70
N LEU A 236 -4.68 -2.83 17.41
CA LEU A 236 -4.04 -1.83 16.56
C LEU A 236 -3.26 -0.85 17.43
N THR A 237 -2.01 -0.60 17.06
CA THR A 237 -1.11 0.31 17.78
C THR A 237 -0.47 1.31 16.83
N THR A 238 0.04 2.40 17.38
CA THR A 238 0.69 3.47 16.59
C THR A 238 2.19 3.23 16.40
N THR A 239 2.81 2.33 17.16
CA THR A 239 4.25 2.06 17.09
C THR A 239 4.54 0.56 17.13
N ASN A 240 5.62 0.16 16.44
CA ASN A 240 6.10 -1.24 16.46
C ASN A 240 6.48 -1.69 17.88
N ALA A 241 7.12 -0.83 18.68
CA ALA A 241 7.49 -1.16 20.05
C ALA A 241 6.28 -1.52 20.92
N LEU A 242 5.15 -0.84 20.75
CA LEU A 242 3.92 -1.16 21.45
C LEU A 242 3.30 -2.46 20.93
N ALA A 243 3.33 -2.69 19.60
CA ALA A 243 2.89 -3.94 19.00
C ALA A 243 3.69 -5.14 19.55
N ASP A 244 5.02 -5.02 19.58
CA ASP A 244 5.92 -6.04 20.12
C ASP A 244 5.66 -6.31 21.58
N LYS A 245 5.42 -5.26 22.38
CA LYS A 245 5.07 -5.42 23.80
C LYS A 245 3.79 -6.23 23.96
N VAL A 246 2.72 -5.89 23.22
CA VAL A 246 1.43 -6.60 23.28
C VAL A 246 1.58 -8.03 22.81
N ASN A 247 2.29 -8.26 21.69
CA ASN A 247 2.51 -9.59 21.15
C ASN A 247 3.32 -10.47 22.12
N ASN A 248 4.38 -9.94 22.72
CA ASN A 248 5.19 -10.69 23.70
C ASN A 248 4.41 -11.02 24.96
N GLN A 249 3.58 -10.11 25.48
CA GLN A 249 2.71 -10.38 26.62
C GLN A 249 1.73 -11.52 26.32
N ARG A 250 1.10 -11.50 25.15
CA ARG A 250 0.19 -12.56 24.70
C ARG A 250 0.91 -13.89 24.52
N LEU A 251 2.08 -13.88 23.89
CA LEU A 251 2.89 -15.08 23.71
C LEU A 251 3.30 -15.72 25.02
N GLN A 252 3.67 -14.91 26.03
CA GLN A 252 4.00 -15.39 27.38
C GLN A 252 2.81 -16.00 28.13
N GLY A 253 1.59 -15.53 27.83
CA GLY A 253 0.36 -16.07 28.40
C GLY A 253 -0.08 -17.41 27.80
N LEU A 254 0.49 -17.88 26.71
CA LEU A 254 0.15 -19.17 26.12
C LEU A 254 0.72 -20.31 26.99
N SER A 255 -0.10 -21.35 27.20
CA SER A 255 0.34 -22.61 27.84
C SER A 255 1.27 -23.36 26.89
N GLY A 256 2.35 -23.97 27.43
CA GLY A 256 3.30 -24.77 26.65
C GLY A 256 4.76 -24.31 26.78
N PHE A 257 5.68 -25.18 26.40
CA PHE A 257 7.10 -24.84 26.39
C PHE A 257 7.45 -24.02 25.14
N PRO A 258 8.20 -22.91 25.28
CA PRO A 258 8.62 -22.14 24.12
C PRO A 258 9.64 -22.95 23.29
N ARG A 259 9.42 -23.01 21.98
CA ARG A 259 10.39 -23.54 21.01
C ARG A 259 10.98 -22.39 20.24
N ILE A 260 12.31 -22.33 20.18
CA ILE A 260 13.07 -21.30 19.44
C ILE A 260 13.57 -21.95 18.16
N TYR A 261 13.18 -21.38 17.02
CA TYR A 261 13.70 -21.76 15.73
C TYR A 261 14.64 -20.67 15.23
N GLN A 262 15.88 -21.03 14.90
CA GLN A 262 16.79 -20.11 14.26
C GLN A 262 16.63 -20.19 12.75
N GLY A 263 16.23 -19.08 12.14
CA GLY A 263 16.21 -18.95 10.68
C GLY A 263 17.61 -18.81 10.12
N VAL A 264 17.90 -19.50 9.03
CA VAL A 264 19.14 -19.29 8.26
C VAL A 264 18.81 -18.33 7.11
N ILE A 265 19.42 -17.16 7.12
CA ILE A 265 19.28 -16.20 6.03
C ILE A 265 20.30 -16.56 4.96
N SER A 266 19.85 -16.83 3.74
CA SER A 266 20.70 -17.04 2.58
C SER A 266 20.44 -15.96 1.54
N GLY A 267 21.50 -15.31 1.03
CA GLY A 267 21.45 -14.22 0.04
C GLY A 267 21.73 -12.84 0.64
N ASP A 268 21.77 -11.82 -0.21
CA ASP A 268 22.03 -10.43 0.17
C ASP A 268 20.78 -9.79 0.82
N CYS A 269 20.44 -10.18 2.03
CA CYS A 269 19.42 -9.53 2.84
C CYS A 269 20.04 -8.38 3.64
N HIS A 270 20.43 -7.31 2.99
CA HIS A 270 20.85 -6.10 3.67
C HIS A 270 19.64 -5.27 4.09
N GLY A 271 19.34 -5.30 5.38
CA GLY A 271 18.63 -4.21 6.08
C GLY A 271 17.09 -4.18 6.03
N ALA A 272 16.40 -5.05 5.32
CA ALA A 272 14.94 -4.94 5.15
C ALA A 272 14.15 -6.17 5.63
N CYS A 273 14.68 -6.98 6.55
CA CYS A 273 13.87 -8.01 7.19
C CYS A 273 13.21 -7.39 8.45
N PRO A 274 11.89 -7.16 8.46
CA PRO A 274 11.22 -6.55 9.62
C PRO A 274 11.14 -7.48 10.83
N VAL A 275 11.67 -8.70 10.73
CA VAL A 275 11.80 -9.65 11.83
C VAL A 275 13.30 -9.82 12.11
N PRO A 276 13.78 -9.52 13.32
CA PRO A 276 15.14 -9.86 13.69
C PRO A 276 15.33 -11.35 13.45
N ALA A 277 16.31 -11.71 12.65
CA ALA A 277 16.53 -13.03 12.06
C ALA A 277 16.80 -14.16 13.08
N HIS A 278 16.65 -13.91 14.36
CA HIS A 278 17.09 -14.86 15.38
C HIS A 278 15.99 -15.44 16.27
N GLN A 279 14.75 -14.98 16.21
CA GLN A 279 13.75 -15.54 17.13
C GLN A 279 12.33 -15.51 16.55
N CYS A 280 11.88 -16.62 15.99
CA CYS A 280 10.47 -16.90 15.90
C CYS A 280 10.11 -17.80 17.08
N LEU A 281 9.41 -17.22 18.08
CA LEU A 281 8.88 -17.99 19.22
C LEU A 281 7.51 -18.53 18.84
N ILE A 282 7.43 -19.83 18.60
CA ILE A 282 6.15 -20.54 18.42
C ILE A 282 5.92 -21.37 19.68
N ARG A 283 4.82 -21.11 20.40
CA ARG A 283 4.35 -22.01 21.45
C ARG A 283 3.37 -23.03 20.85
N ASP A 284 3.50 -24.27 21.27
CA ASP A 284 2.72 -25.40 20.77
C ASP A 284 1.22 -25.10 20.84
N CYS A 285 0.63 -24.69 19.77
CA CYS A 285 -0.79 -24.80 19.46
C CYS A 285 -1.16 -24.08 18.17
N VAL A 286 -0.54 -24.37 17.04
CA VAL A 286 -1.22 -24.27 15.73
C VAL A 286 -0.32 -24.91 14.68
N SER A 287 -0.81 -25.97 14.07
CA SER A 287 -0.20 -26.50 12.85
C SER A 287 -0.52 -25.54 11.70
N TRP A 288 0.46 -24.75 11.27
CA TRP A 288 0.40 -24.05 10.01
C TRP A 288 1.00 -24.98 8.95
N SER A 289 0.15 -25.55 8.11
CA SER A 289 0.60 -26.14 6.85
C SER A 289 0.79 -25.01 5.84
N PHE A 290 2.04 -24.76 5.47
CA PHE A 290 2.33 -24.03 4.24
C PHE A 290 2.42 -25.06 3.11
N GLU A 291 1.44 -25.10 2.24
CA GLU A 291 1.55 -25.59 0.88
C GLU A 291 1.86 -24.43 -0.08
#